data_c35a239a9ae795c7ec60a143b4c62c2a
#
_entry.id   c35a239a9ae795c7ec60a143b4c62c2a
#
_cell.length_a   1.000
_cell.length_b   1.000
_cell.length_c   1.000
_cell.angle_alpha   90.00
_cell.angle_beta   90.00
_cell.angle_gamma   90.00
#
_symmetry.space_group_name_H-M   'P 1'
#
loop_
_entity.id
_entity.type
_entity.pdbx_description
1 polymer ?
#
loop_
_entity_poly.entity_id
_entity_poly.type
_entity_poly.pdbx_seq_one_letter_code
_entity_poly.pdbx_strand_id
1 'polypeptide(L)'
;TYVKSFSLQNYLQQAVPFIVQSAERQEVAQFREALEAQACRLAIEIHNDAEIDELERLFHRSNEAFLAHDVAEYVVRDMDYHRHLCKMSHNHILVTMWDAFVKPMSLSIKENVSPLLQFDAYVDDHHLHIAQAIRVGNIGEALRLLHIVLYGLA
;
A
#
# COMPACT_ATOMS: atom_id res chain seq x y z
N THR A 1 -37.13 -11.90 11.36
CA THR A 1 -35.72 -12.21 11.69
C THR A 1 -34.84 -11.80 10.51
N TYR A 2 -34.17 -10.67 10.62
CA TYR A 2 -33.22 -10.22 9.59
C TYR A 2 -31.96 -11.09 9.70
N VAL A 3 -31.74 -11.96 8.75
CA VAL A 3 -30.44 -12.60 8.54
C VAL A 3 -29.51 -11.48 7.99
N LYS A 4 -28.61 -10.95 8.83
CA LYS A 4 -27.52 -10.10 8.31
C LYS A 4 -26.81 -10.87 7.23
N SER A 5 -26.78 -10.36 6.00
CA SER A 5 -26.04 -10.99 4.91
C SER A 5 -24.59 -11.16 5.37
N PHE A 6 -24.10 -12.40 5.35
CA PHE A 6 -22.70 -12.69 5.65
C PHE A 6 -21.83 -12.01 4.60
N SER A 7 -20.96 -11.11 5.03
CA SER A 7 -19.95 -10.50 4.19
C SER A 7 -18.58 -11.05 4.61
N LEU A 8 -17.90 -11.75 3.70
CA LEU A 8 -16.55 -12.26 3.93
C LEU A 8 -15.60 -11.12 4.34
N GLN A 9 -15.72 -9.96 3.72
CA GLN A 9 -14.92 -8.79 4.05
C GLN A 9 -15.14 -8.35 5.50
N ASN A 10 -16.40 -8.25 5.96
CA ASN A 10 -16.71 -7.89 7.34
C ASN A 10 -16.18 -8.93 8.33
N TYR A 11 -16.27 -10.21 7.99
CA TYR A 11 -15.73 -11.27 8.81
C TYR A 11 -14.20 -11.18 8.92
N LEU A 12 -13.50 -11.02 7.80
CA LEU A 12 -12.05 -10.87 7.79
C LEU A 12 -11.60 -9.62 8.55
N GLN A 13 -12.26 -8.49 8.39
CA GLN A 13 -11.94 -7.26 9.14
C GLN A 13 -12.10 -7.42 10.67
N GLN A 14 -12.97 -8.33 11.11
CA GLN A 14 -13.13 -8.64 12.53
C GLN A 14 -12.14 -9.70 13.01
N ALA A 15 -11.84 -10.71 12.19
CA ALA A 15 -10.97 -11.82 12.56
C ALA A 15 -9.47 -11.47 12.49
N VAL A 16 -9.06 -10.70 11.48
CA VAL A 16 -7.64 -10.34 11.23
C VAL A 16 -6.97 -9.68 12.44
N PRO A 17 -7.58 -8.72 13.16
CA PRO A 17 -6.95 -8.14 14.35
C PRO A 17 -6.56 -9.16 15.41
N PHE A 18 -7.30 -10.27 15.55
CA PHE A 18 -6.97 -11.35 16.48
C PHE A 18 -5.84 -12.24 15.95
N ILE A 19 -5.80 -12.46 14.62
CA ILE A 19 -4.75 -13.27 13.96
C ILE A 19 -3.40 -12.55 14.02
N VAL A 20 -3.38 -11.22 13.83
CA VAL A 20 -2.16 -10.42 13.73
C VAL A 20 -1.84 -9.61 15.00
N GLN A 21 -2.50 -9.89 16.10
CA GLN A 21 -2.34 -9.14 17.37
C GLN A 21 -0.88 -9.09 17.85
N SER A 22 -0.08 -10.10 17.51
CA SER A 22 1.33 -10.20 17.85
C SER A 22 2.26 -10.17 16.62
N ALA A 23 1.75 -9.78 15.44
CA ALA A 23 2.56 -9.74 14.24
C ALA A 23 3.66 -8.67 14.37
N GLU A 24 4.88 -9.06 14.07
CA GLU A 24 5.99 -8.15 14.01
C GLU A 24 5.93 -7.29 12.73
N ARG A 25 6.53 -6.10 12.78
CA ARG A 25 6.60 -5.19 11.64
C ARG A 25 7.12 -5.86 10.36
N GLN A 26 8.11 -6.73 10.50
CA GLN A 26 8.67 -7.48 9.38
C GLN A 26 7.66 -8.45 8.75
N GLU A 27 6.85 -9.12 9.55
CA GLU A 27 5.80 -10.02 9.05
C GLU A 27 4.72 -9.26 8.25
N VAL A 28 4.36 -8.06 8.71
CA VAL A 28 3.44 -7.17 7.98
C VAL A 28 4.06 -6.72 6.65
N ALA A 29 5.35 -6.36 6.63
CA ALA A 29 6.06 -5.97 5.41
C ALA A 29 6.13 -7.15 4.41
N GLN A 30 6.44 -8.36 4.86
CA GLN A 30 6.46 -9.58 4.04
C GLN A 30 5.08 -9.89 3.45
N PHE A 31 4.02 -9.73 4.24
CA PHE A 31 2.66 -9.92 3.74
C PHE A 31 2.29 -8.87 2.69
N ARG A 32 2.62 -7.59 2.93
CA ARG A 32 2.43 -6.52 1.95
C ARG A 32 3.19 -6.82 0.66
N GLU A 33 4.45 -7.21 0.74
CA GLU A 33 5.26 -7.56 -0.42
C GLU A 33 4.60 -8.68 -1.25
N ALA A 34 4.08 -9.72 -0.61
CA ALA A 34 3.40 -10.80 -1.32
C ALA A 34 2.17 -10.32 -2.10
N LEU A 35 1.35 -9.42 -1.52
CA LEU A 35 0.19 -8.86 -2.19
C LEU A 35 0.58 -7.85 -3.29
N GLU A 36 1.41 -6.88 -2.95
CA GLU A 36 1.70 -5.73 -3.78
C GLU A 36 2.64 -6.09 -4.94
N ALA A 37 3.60 -7.01 -4.73
CA ALA A 37 4.44 -7.50 -5.83
C ALA A 37 3.61 -8.26 -6.88
N GLN A 38 2.62 -9.05 -6.43
CA GLN A 38 1.71 -9.69 -7.37
C GLN A 38 0.81 -8.67 -8.06
N ALA A 39 0.35 -7.64 -7.36
CA ALA A 39 -0.41 -6.55 -7.95
C ALA A 39 0.40 -5.82 -9.04
N CYS A 40 1.68 -5.50 -8.79
CA CYS A 40 2.57 -4.91 -9.81
C CYS A 40 2.69 -5.77 -11.06
N ARG A 41 2.87 -7.11 -10.90
CA ARG A 41 2.99 -8.03 -12.05
C ARG A 41 1.73 -8.03 -12.91
N LEU A 42 0.56 -8.08 -12.28
CA LEU A 42 -0.71 -8.07 -13.00
C LEU A 42 -0.98 -6.69 -13.62
N ALA A 43 -0.73 -5.61 -12.87
CA ALA A 43 -0.95 -4.25 -13.35
C ALA A 43 -0.14 -3.95 -14.63
N ILE A 44 1.10 -4.39 -14.72
CA ILE A 44 1.94 -4.21 -15.93
C ILE A 44 1.28 -4.79 -17.18
N GLU A 45 0.56 -5.91 -17.04
CA GLU A 45 -0.05 -6.60 -18.17
C GLU A 45 -1.39 -5.99 -18.61
N ILE A 46 -2.14 -5.37 -17.67
CA ILE A 46 -3.56 -5.06 -17.90
C ILE A 46 -3.99 -3.64 -17.56
N HIS A 47 -3.10 -2.79 -17.00
CA HIS A 47 -3.46 -1.42 -16.63
C HIS A 47 -3.87 -0.57 -17.85
N ASN A 48 -4.59 0.50 -17.57
CA ASN A 48 -4.80 1.60 -18.51
C ASN A 48 -4.16 2.89 -17.98
N ASP A 49 -3.96 3.88 -18.85
CA ASP A 49 -3.30 5.14 -18.49
C ASP A 49 -3.99 5.88 -17.35
N ALA A 50 -5.32 5.86 -17.29
CA ALA A 50 -6.08 6.53 -16.24
C ALA A 50 -5.81 5.92 -14.85
N GLU A 51 -5.54 4.63 -14.76
CA GLU A 51 -5.18 3.96 -13.50
C GLU A 51 -3.78 4.37 -13.03
N ILE A 52 -2.83 4.54 -13.95
CA ILE A 52 -1.50 5.04 -13.62
C ILE A 52 -1.58 6.52 -13.20
N ASP A 53 -2.32 7.35 -13.93
CA ASP A 53 -2.50 8.76 -13.59
C ASP A 53 -3.11 8.93 -12.19
N GLU A 54 -4.05 8.05 -11.82
CA GLU A 54 -4.62 8.02 -10.47
C GLU A 54 -3.59 7.59 -9.43
N LEU A 55 -2.73 6.61 -9.73
CA LEU A 55 -1.66 6.17 -8.83
C LEU A 55 -0.66 7.32 -8.56
N GLU A 56 -0.24 8.04 -9.61
CA GLU A 56 0.62 9.22 -9.50
C GLU A 56 -0.05 10.34 -8.69
N ARG A 57 -1.36 10.57 -8.90
CA ARG A 57 -2.14 11.56 -8.16
C ARG A 57 -2.21 11.22 -6.66
N LEU A 58 -2.36 9.95 -6.31
CA LEU A 58 -2.38 9.49 -4.92
C LEU A 58 -1.01 9.67 -4.26
N PHE A 59 0.08 9.42 -4.99
CA PHE A 59 1.43 9.75 -4.51
C PHE A 59 1.55 11.25 -4.19
N HIS A 60 1.15 12.13 -5.09
CA HIS A 60 1.26 13.57 -4.84
C HIS A 60 0.50 14.00 -3.59
N ARG A 61 -0.68 13.43 -3.33
CA ARG A 61 -1.44 13.69 -2.10
C ARG A 61 -0.72 13.20 -0.84
N SER A 62 -0.10 12.03 -0.86
CA SER A 62 0.68 11.55 0.27
C SER A 62 1.90 12.44 0.51
N ASN A 63 2.57 12.87 -0.55
CA ASN A 63 3.71 13.78 -0.48
C ASN A 63 3.32 15.17 0.07
N GLU A 64 2.17 15.72 -0.31
CA GLU A 64 1.63 16.96 0.27
C GLU A 64 1.43 16.83 1.79
N ALA A 65 0.85 15.72 2.25
CA ALA A 65 0.67 15.46 3.68
C ALA A 65 2.02 15.30 4.41
N PHE A 66 3.00 14.66 3.77
CA PHE A 66 4.36 14.54 4.31
C PHE A 66 4.99 15.92 4.49
N LEU A 67 4.99 16.76 3.46
CA LEU A 67 5.55 18.11 3.51
C LEU A 67 4.84 19.03 4.52
N ALA A 68 3.57 18.75 4.81
CA ALA A 68 2.81 19.43 5.85
C ALA A 68 3.06 18.86 7.26
N HIS A 69 3.92 17.86 7.42
CA HIS A 69 4.18 17.13 8.68
C HIS A 69 2.90 16.52 9.30
N ASP A 70 1.89 16.24 8.48
CA ASP A 70 0.65 15.58 8.91
C ASP A 70 0.77 14.05 8.79
N VAL A 71 1.28 13.43 9.87
CA VAL A 71 1.45 11.96 9.92
C VAL A 71 0.14 11.23 9.70
N ALA A 72 -0.97 11.73 10.26
CA ALA A 72 -2.25 11.04 10.17
C ALA A 72 -2.79 11.06 8.75
N GLU A 73 -2.74 12.21 8.08
CA GLU A 73 -3.14 12.36 6.68
C GLU A 73 -2.19 11.57 5.76
N TYR A 74 -0.88 11.63 5.99
CA TYR A 74 0.09 10.85 5.23
C TYR A 74 -0.27 9.36 5.24
N VAL A 75 -0.50 8.77 6.42
CA VAL A 75 -0.84 7.33 6.54
C VAL A 75 -2.10 7.00 5.73
N VAL A 76 -3.11 7.85 5.76
CA VAL A 76 -4.35 7.64 4.98
C VAL A 76 -4.06 7.66 3.49
N ARG A 77 -3.28 8.64 3.00
CA ARG A 77 -2.98 8.79 1.57
C ARG A 77 -2.04 7.71 1.04
N ASP A 78 -1.06 7.31 1.84
CA ASP A 78 -0.17 6.20 1.52
C ASP A 78 -0.94 4.87 1.42
N MET A 79 -1.88 4.63 2.35
CA MET A 79 -2.80 3.50 2.28
C MET A 79 -3.68 3.53 1.03
N ASP A 80 -4.18 4.70 0.62
CA ASP A 80 -4.94 4.86 -0.61
C ASP A 80 -4.11 4.50 -1.85
N TYR A 81 -2.84 4.92 -1.89
CA TYR A 81 -1.89 4.59 -2.95
C TYR A 81 -1.73 3.06 -3.10
N HIS A 82 -1.36 2.39 -2.02
CA HIS A 82 -1.10 0.94 -2.04
C HIS A 82 -2.38 0.13 -2.33
N ARG A 83 -3.53 0.59 -1.83
CA ARG A 83 -4.82 0.00 -2.16
C ARG A 83 -5.14 0.13 -3.66
N HIS A 84 -4.85 1.30 -4.25
CA HIS A 84 -5.05 1.52 -5.68
C HIS A 84 -4.14 0.63 -6.52
N LEU A 85 -2.87 0.45 -6.11
CA LEU A 85 -1.97 -0.50 -6.73
C LEU A 85 -2.56 -1.92 -6.75
N CYS A 86 -3.15 -2.37 -5.64
CA CYS A 86 -3.87 -3.64 -5.60
C CYS A 86 -5.08 -3.67 -6.54
N LYS A 87 -5.83 -2.56 -6.69
CA LYS A 87 -6.97 -2.47 -7.63
C LYS A 87 -6.54 -2.60 -9.09
N MET A 88 -5.39 -2.03 -9.46
CA MET A 88 -4.84 -2.11 -10.82
C MET A 88 -4.52 -3.56 -11.25
N SER A 89 -4.42 -4.49 -10.32
CA SER A 89 -4.31 -5.91 -10.62
C SER A 89 -5.58 -6.51 -11.22
N HIS A 90 -6.72 -5.82 -11.14
CA HIS A 90 -8.07 -6.29 -11.45
C HIS A 90 -8.43 -7.61 -10.73
N ASN A 91 -7.70 -7.96 -9.68
CA ASN A 91 -7.94 -9.13 -8.85
C ASN A 91 -8.62 -8.71 -7.53
N HIS A 92 -9.94 -8.93 -7.45
CA HIS A 92 -10.72 -8.53 -6.28
C HIS A 92 -10.31 -9.23 -4.99
N ILE A 93 -9.66 -10.41 -5.06
CA ILE A 93 -9.17 -11.13 -3.88
C ILE A 93 -7.99 -10.37 -3.28
N LEU A 94 -7.05 -9.84 -4.09
CA LEU A 94 -5.94 -9.02 -3.60
C LEU A 94 -6.47 -7.77 -2.88
N VAL A 95 -7.48 -7.10 -3.45
CA VAL A 95 -8.11 -5.93 -2.82
C VAL A 95 -8.81 -6.31 -1.52
N THR A 96 -9.54 -7.43 -1.50
CA THR A 96 -10.22 -7.92 -0.28
C THR A 96 -9.22 -8.23 0.83
N MET A 97 -8.11 -8.86 0.49
CA MET A 97 -7.04 -9.16 1.45
C MET A 97 -6.37 -7.88 1.96
N TRP A 98 -6.09 -6.91 1.06
CA TRP A 98 -5.61 -5.60 1.48
C TRP A 98 -6.55 -4.95 2.49
N ASP A 99 -7.85 -4.86 2.17
CA ASP A 99 -8.86 -4.24 3.02
C ASP A 99 -9.02 -4.93 4.38
N ALA A 100 -8.80 -6.25 4.44
CA ALA A 100 -8.84 -7.01 5.68
C ALA A 100 -7.67 -6.65 6.64
N PHE A 101 -6.51 -6.28 6.10
CA PHE A 101 -5.28 -5.99 6.85
C PHE A 101 -5.00 -4.50 7.03
N VAL A 102 -5.97 -3.61 6.74
CA VAL A 102 -5.81 -2.15 6.84
C VAL A 102 -5.22 -1.68 8.17
N LYS A 103 -5.70 -2.21 9.31
CA LYS A 103 -5.23 -1.77 10.63
C LYS A 103 -3.75 -2.08 10.88
N PRO A 104 -3.26 -3.33 10.76
CA PRO A 104 -1.83 -3.60 10.95
C PRO A 104 -0.95 -2.89 9.92
N MET A 105 -1.41 -2.73 8.68
CA MET A 105 -0.67 -2.00 7.64
C MET A 105 -0.54 -0.51 7.97
N SER A 106 -1.61 0.14 8.41
CA SER A 106 -1.58 1.57 8.78
C SER A 106 -0.67 1.84 9.98
N LEU A 107 -0.62 0.94 10.95
CA LEU A 107 0.33 1.02 12.07
C LEU A 107 1.77 0.90 11.58
N SER A 108 2.07 -0.06 10.73
CA SER A 108 3.40 -0.26 10.16
C SER A 108 3.87 0.98 9.38
N ILE A 109 3.01 1.58 8.55
CA ILE A 109 3.32 2.82 7.81
C ILE A 109 3.59 3.97 8.77
N LYS A 110 2.72 4.15 9.79
CA LYS A 110 2.89 5.20 10.80
C LYS A 110 4.22 5.08 11.55
N GLU A 111 4.61 3.88 11.95
CA GLU A 111 5.86 3.62 12.63
C GLU A 111 7.08 3.90 11.74
N ASN A 112 6.97 3.65 10.43
CA ASN A 112 8.03 3.93 9.47
C ASN A 112 8.20 5.43 9.20
N VAL A 113 7.10 6.17 9.03
CA VAL A 113 7.14 7.57 8.61
C VAL A 113 7.37 8.54 9.77
N SER A 114 6.91 8.23 10.98
CA SER A 114 7.00 9.14 12.12
C SER A 114 8.44 9.60 12.43
N PRO A 115 9.46 8.73 12.40
CA PRO A 115 10.84 9.17 12.57
C PRO A 115 11.33 10.06 11.42
N LEU A 116 10.93 9.77 10.18
CA LEU A 116 11.36 10.55 9.01
C LEU A 116 10.86 11.99 9.08
N LEU A 117 9.63 12.20 9.52
CA LEU A 117 9.03 13.51 9.70
C LEU A 117 9.67 14.32 10.84
N GLN A 118 10.15 13.64 11.89
CA GLN A 118 10.84 14.33 13.00
C GLN A 118 12.19 14.90 12.60
N PHE A 119 12.86 14.32 11.62
CA PHE A 119 14.21 14.70 11.20
C PHE A 119 14.26 15.44 9.87
N ASP A 120 13.11 15.90 9.33
CA ASP A 120 13.00 16.50 7.99
C ASP A 120 13.71 15.65 6.93
N ALA A 121 13.65 14.32 7.08
CA ALA A 121 14.33 13.42 6.20
C ALA A 121 13.70 13.49 4.80
N TYR A 122 14.55 13.33 3.79
CA TYR A 122 14.13 13.36 2.38
C TYR A 122 13.00 12.37 2.09
N VAL A 123 11.93 12.85 1.46
CA VAL A 123 10.89 12.00 0.91
C VAL A 123 11.42 11.38 -0.35
N ASP A 124 11.49 10.09 -0.34
CA ASP A 124 11.90 9.34 -1.51
C ASP A 124 10.75 9.25 -2.52
N ASP A 125 11.01 9.60 -3.78
CA ASP A 125 10.06 9.51 -4.88
C ASP A 125 9.82 8.05 -5.34
N HIS A 126 10.17 7.06 -4.53
CA HIS A 126 10.06 5.64 -4.90
C HIS A 126 8.64 5.25 -5.31
N HIS A 127 7.61 5.76 -4.63
CA HIS A 127 6.22 5.51 -5.02
C HIS A 127 5.90 6.05 -6.42
N LEU A 128 6.38 7.25 -6.75
CA LEU A 128 6.23 7.81 -8.10
C LEU A 128 6.95 6.95 -9.14
N HIS A 129 8.16 6.54 -8.83
CA HIS A 129 8.95 5.71 -9.73
C HIS A 129 8.37 4.30 -9.91
N ILE A 130 7.66 3.74 -8.90
CA ILE A 130 6.90 2.48 -9.08
C ILE A 130 5.81 2.68 -10.15
N ALA A 131 5.03 3.75 -10.07
CA ALA A 131 3.99 4.05 -11.07
C ALA A 131 4.59 4.17 -12.47
N GLN A 132 5.71 4.89 -12.61
CA GLN A 132 6.42 5.05 -13.88
C GLN A 132 6.98 3.73 -14.41
N ALA A 133 7.55 2.89 -13.53
CA ALA A 133 8.06 1.57 -13.91
C ALA A 133 6.93 0.65 -14.41
N ILE A 134 5.74 0.70 -13.80
CA ILE A 134 4.56 -0.02 -14.27
C ILE A 134 4.13 0.50 -15.64
N ARG A 135 4.07 1.82 -15.84
CA ARG A 135 3.69 2.47 -17.11
C ARG A 135 4.54 2.00 -18.29
N VAL A 136 5.84 1.80 -18.07
CA VAL A 136 6.77 1.36 -19.14
C VAL A 136 7.01 -0.16 -19.15
N GLY A 137 6.31 -0.92 -18.32
CA GLY A 137 6.44 -2.39 -18.29
C GLY A 137 7.73 -2.91 -17.63
N ASN A 138 8.41 -2.09 -16.82
CA ASN A 138 9.64 -2.49 -16.14
C ASN A 138 9.36 -3.15 -14.79
N ILE A 139 9.00 -4.44 -14.81
CA ILE A 139 8.67 -5.19 -13.58
C ILE A 139 9.84 -5.28 -12.61
N GLY A 140 11.07 -5.44 -13.11
CA GLY A 140 12.26 -5.56 -12.25
C GLY A 140 12.45 -4.31 -11.40
N GLU A 141 12.32 -3.13 -12.00
CA GLU A 141 12.43 -1.86 -11.29
C GLU A 141 11.25 -1.62 -10.35
N ALA A 142 10.01 -1.90 -10.77
CA ALA A 142 8.84 -1.76 -9.92
C ALA A 142 8.97 -2.59 -8.64
N LEU A 143 9.41 -3.84 -8.73
CA LEU A 143 9.59 -4.73 -7.57
C LEU A 143 10.77 -4.31 -6.68
N ARG A 144 11.88 -3.85 -7.27
CA ARG A 144 13.02 -3.32 -6.52
C ARG A 144 12.61 -2.12 -5.68
N LEU A 145 11.90 -1.17 -6.28
CA LEU A 145 11.42 0.03 -5.61
C LEU A 145 10.38 -0.30 -4.54
N LEU A 146 9.46 -1.22 -4.82
CA LEU A 146 8.49 -1.69 -3.83
C LEU A 146 9.20 -2.28 -2.60
N HIS A 147 10.22 -3.09 -2.80
CA HIS A 147 11.02 -3.64 -1.71
C HIS A 147 11.62 -2.53 -0.84
N ILE A 148 12.19 -1.49 -1.46
CA ILE A 148 12.73 -0.33 -0.72
C ILE A 148 11.64 0.38 0.07
N VAL A 149 10.48 0.61 -0.52
CA VAL A 149 9.32 1.23 0.18
C VAL A 149 8.91 0.44 1.42
N LEU A 150 8.92 -0.88 1.34
CA LEU A 150 8.45 -1.74 2.42
C LEU A 150 9.48 -1.96 3.55
N TYR A 151 10.76 -2.01 3.22
CA TYR A 151 11.83 -2.38 4.16
C TYR A 151 12.83 -1.24 4.45
N GLY A 152 12.79 -0.17 3.67
CA GLY A 152 13.80 0.88 3.68
C GLY A 152 15.01 0.54 2.82
N LEU A 153 15.90 1.51 2.68
CA LEU A 153 17.22 1.28 2.07
C LEU A 153 18.04 0.41 3.01
N ALA A 154 18.56 -0.69 2.48
CA ALA A 154 19.51 -1.55 3.19
C ALA A 154 20.85 -0.86 3.37
#